data_4741151059a4d3f1541abc272d81383c
#
_entry.id   4741151059a4d3f1541abc272d81383c
#
_cell.length_a   1.000
_cell.length_b   1.000
_cell.length_c   1.000
_cell.angle_alpha   90.00
_cell.angle_beta   90.00
_cell.angle_gamma   90.00
#
_symmetry.space_group_name_H-M   'P 1'
#
loop_
_entity.id
_entity.type
_entity.pdbx_description
1 polymer ?
#
loop_
_entity_poly.entity_id
_entity_poly.type
_entity_poly.pdbx_seq_one_letter_code
_entity_poly.pdbx_strand_id
1 'polypeptide(L)'
;MARDIVRWDPFRELESLRREMERLFDTFLSERRFEREFTWAPAVEVKELPDKFVLNVDLPGIKKEDLKLEVSDNILTISGERKEEKEEKEAQYYRREIVYGSFYRSIQLPPNVDPEKITAKLENGVLTVEIPKTEKAKSKEIPIS
;
A
#
# COMPACT_ATOMS: atom_id res chain seq x y z
N MET A 1 -31.79 -43.15 14.80
CA MET A 1 -32.08 -42.75 14.42
C MET A 1 -31.34 -42.06 13.80
N ALA A 2 -31.70 -41.90 13.35
CA ALA A 2 -31.16 -41.24 12.33
C ALA A 2 -30.34 -40.19 12.74
N ARG A 3 -30.23 -40.12 13.84
CA ARG A 3 -29.58 -39.24 14.25
C ARG A 3 -28.30 -39.48 14.21
N ASP A 4 -28.06 -40.48 14.10
CA ASP A 4 -26.84 -40.83 13.84
C ASP A 4 -26.43 -40.37 12.65
N ILE A 5 -27.28 -40.06 12.08
CA ILE A 5 -27.04 -39.47 10.97
C ILE A 5 -26.28 -38.28 11.25
N VAL A 6 -25.24 -38.21 10.66
CA VAL A 6 -24.45 -37.10 10.66
C VAL A 6 -25.22 -35.95 10.18
N ARG A 7 -25.64 -35.15 11.08
CA ARG A 7 -26.27 -33.96 10.69
C ARG A 7 -25.28 -33.08 10.06
N TRP A 8 -25.50 -32.77 8.86
CA TRP A 8 -24.78 -31.70 8.19
C TRP A 8 -25.27 -30.40 8.81
N ASP A 9 -24.40 -29.74 9.56
CA ASP A 9 -24.68 -28.44 10.14
C ASP A 9 -23.83 -27.43 9.41
N PRO A 10 -24.44 -26.58 8.54
CA PRO A 10 -23.69 -25.61 7.78
C PRO A 10 -23.00 -24.56 8.63
N PHE A 11 -23.56 -24.27 9.79
CA PHE A 11 -22.93 -23.31 10.72
C PHE A 11 -21.67 -23.88 11.34
N ARG A 12 -21.68 -25.17 11.60
CA ARG A 12 -20.54 -25.85 12.19
C ARG A 12 -19.39 -25.99 11.20
N GLU A 13 -19.71 -26.26 9.94
CA GLU A 13 -18.72 -26.30 8.88
C GLU A 13 -18.16 -24.91 8.58
N LEU A 14 -19.00 -23.89 8.57
CA LEU A 14 -18.57 -22.53 8.39
C LEU A 14 -17.64 -22.09 9.52
N GLU A 15 -17.95 -22.45 10.75
CA GLU A 15 -17.10 -22.14 11.89
C GLU A 15 -15.75 -22.84 11.79
N SER A 16 -15.75 -24.10 11.38
CA SER A 16 -14.54 -24.87 11.17
C SER A 16 -13.67 -24.27 10.08
N LEU A 17 -14.29 -23.88 8.97
CA LEU A 17 -13.61 -23.22 7.86
C LEU A 17 -13.05 -21.87 8.29
N ARG A 18 -13.82 -21.12 9.06
CA ARG A 18 -13.37 -19.83 9.58
C ARG A 18 -12.15 -19.97 10.48
N ARG A 19 -12.13 -21.00 11.33
CA ARG A 19 -10.99 -21.28 12.20
C ARG A 19 -9.75 -21.64 11.41
N GLU A 20 -9.90 -22.43 10.35
CA GLU A 20 -8.78 -22.76 9.47
C GLU A 20 -8.25 -21.55 8.76
N MET A 21 -9.14 -20.69 8.27
CA MET A 21 -8.75 -19.44 7.62
C MET A 21 -8.04 -18.50 8.59
N GLU A 22 -8.54 -18.38 9.82
CA GLU A 22 -7.90 -17.57 10.85
C GLU A 22 -6.51 -18.10 11.18
N ARG A 23 -6.35 -19.41 11.24
CA ARG A 23 -5.06 -20.03 11.51
C ARG A 23 -4.06 -19.75 10.39
N LEU A 24 -4.50 -19.91 9.14
CA LEU A 24 -3.67 -19.61 7.98
C LEU A 24 -3.32 -18.13 7.94
N PHE A 25 -4.27 -17.28 8.27
CA PHE A 25 -4.09 -15.84 8.30
C PHE A 25 -3.11 -15.44 9.39
N ASP A 26 -3.23 -16.03 10.57
CA ASP A 26 -2.30 -15.79 11.67
C ASP A 26 -0.89 -16.24 11.35
N THR A 27 -0.75 -17.40 10.68
CA THR A 27 0.55 -17.90 10.22
C THR A 27 1.15 -16.93 9.20
N PHE A 28 0.34 -16.49 8.26
CA PHE A 28 0.76 -15.52 7.24
C PHE A 28 1.15 -14.18 7.86
N LEU A 29 0.38 -13.71 8.82
CA LEU A 29 0.67 -12.47 9.54
C LEU A 29 1.91 -12.60 10.43
N SER A 30 2.15 -13.75 11.05
CA SER A 30 3.34 -13.92 11.88
C SER A 30 4.60 -14.01 11.03
N GLU A 31 4.56 -14.62 9.84
CA GLU A 31 5.66 -14.57 8.91
C GLU A 31 5.93 -13.13 8.45
N ARG A 32 4.88 -12.38 8.18
CA ARG A 32 5.01 -10.98 7.84
C ARG A 32 5.41 -10.10 9.02
N ARG A 33 5.07 -10.50 10.23
CA ARG A 33 5.53 -9.78 11.43
C ARG A 33 7.04 -9.82 11.58
N PHE A 34 7.65 -10.94 11.19
CA PHE A 34 9.09 -11.06 11.23
C PHE A 34 9.75 -10.10 10.24
N GLU A 35 9.14 -9.94 9.06
CA GLU A 35 9.58 -8.94 8.09
C GLU A 35 9.20 -7.53 8.55
N ARG A 36 8.11 -7.39 9.28
CA ARG A 36 7.58 -6.09 9.70
C ARG A 36 8.33 -5.41 10.84
N GLU A 37 9.19 -6.10 11.54
CA GLU A 37 10.07 -5.42 12.49
C GLU A 37 10.94 -4.37 11.80
N PHE A 38 11.08 -4.49 10.48
CA PHE A 38 11.89 -3.59 9.67
C PHE A 38 11.11 -2.85 8.58
N THR A 39 9.78 -3.03 8.51
CA THR A 39 8.97 -2.40 7.49
C THR A 39 7.82 -1.59 8.08
N TRP A 40 7.46 -0.55 7.40
CA TRP A 40 6.32 0.28 7.76
C TRP A 40 5.49 0.58 6.50
N ALA A 41 4.21 0.90 6.69
CA ALA A 41 3.30 1.18 5.58
C ALA A 41 2.91 2.67 5.62
N PRO A 42 3.28 3.43 4.58
CA PRO A 42 2.90 4.84 4.52
C PRO A 42 1.42 5.01 4.21
N ALA A 43 0.86 6.11 4.68
CA ALA A 43 -0.52 6.48 4.34
C ALA A 43 -0.58 6.95 2.89
N VAL A 44 -1.60 6.50 2.17
CA VAL A 44 -1.77 6.79 0.75
C VAL A 44 -3.15 7.37 0.49
N GLU A 45 -3.21 8.45 -0.28
CA GLU A 45 -4.45 9.05 -0.76
C GLU A 45 -4.43 9.04 -2.28
N VAL A 46 -5.52 8.61 -2.90
CA VAL A 46 -5.66 8.62 -4.35
C VAL A 46 -6.81 9.53 -4.73
N LYS A 47 -6.57 10.48 -5.62
CA LYS A 47 -7.57 11.38 -6.17
C LYS A 47 -7.71 11.15 -7.66
N GLU A 48 -8.93 11.10 -8.15
CA GLU A 48 -9.20 11.06 -9.57
C GLU A 48 -9.64 12.44 -10.05
N LEU A 49 -8.92 12.99 -11.02
CA LEU A 49 -9.28 14.21 -11.70
C LEU A 49 -9.72 13.89 -13.14
N PRO A 50 -10.33 14.81 -13.86
CA PRO A 50 -10.79 14.54 -15.23
C PRO A 50 -9.71 14.03 -16.19
N ASP A 51 -8.48 14.49 -16.01
CA ASP A 51 -7.37 14.17 -16.92
C ASP A 51 -6.26 13.32 -16.32
N LYS A 52 -6.28 13.09 -15.01
CA LYS A 52 -5.22 12.36 -14.33
C LYS A 52 -5.66 11.80 -12.99
N PHE A 53 -4.87 10.87 -12.48
CA PHE A 53 -4.95 10.46 -11.09
C PHE A 53 -3.79 11.12 -10.33
N VAL A 54 -4.03 11.49 -9.10
CA VAL A 54 -3.00 12.05 -8.22
C VAL A 54 -2.90 11.17 -6.98
N LEU A 55 -1.70 10.67 -6.73
CA LEU A 55 -1.40 9.83 -5.61
C LEU A 55 -0.55 10.64 -4.62
N ASN A 56 -1.00 10.74 -3.39
CA ASN A 56 -0.24 11.38 -2.32
C ASN A 56 0.17 10.34 -1.30
N VAL A 57 1.46 10.24 -1.05
CA VAL A 57 2.02 9.29 -0.09
C VAL A 57 2.75 10.05 0.99
N ASP A 58 2.39 9.79 2.23
CA ASP A 58 3.00 10.45 3.38
C ASP A 58 4.28 9.73 3.77
N LEU A 59 5.42 10.35 3.52
CA LEU A 59 6.74 9.77 3.72
C LEU A 59 7.64 10.68 4.55
N PRO A 60 7.25 10.99 5.80
CA PRO A 60 8.04 11.90 6.60
C PRO A 60 9.42 11.30 6.92
N GLY A 61 10.45 12.11 6.79
CA GLY A 61 11.82 11.71 7.11
C GLY A 61 12.51 10.87 6.05
N ILE A 62 11.91 10.69 4.88
CA ILE A 62 12.53 9.97 3.77
C ILE A 62 13.18 10.96 2.82
N LYS A 63 14.40 10.64 2.41
CA LYS A 63 15.12 11.44 1.43
C LYS A 63 14.84 10.94 0.02
N LYS A 64 14.90 11.83 -0.94
CA LYS A 64 14.70 11.50 -2.35
C LYS A 64 15.65 10.38 -2.80
N GLU A 65 16.88 10.39 -2.33
CA GLU A 65 17.87 9.39 -2.68
C GLU A 65 17.53 7.99 -2.17
N ASP A 66 16.72 7.91 -1.13
CA ASP A 66 16.31 6.65 -0.50
C ASP A 66 14.95 6.16 -1.01
N LEU A 67 14.40 6.82 -2.02
CA LEU A 67 13.09 6.52 -2.56
C LEU A 67 13.22 6.00 -3.99
N LYS A 68 12.51 4.91 -4.28
CA LYS A 68 12.48 4.31 -5.62
C LYS A 68 11.04 4.15 -6.08
N LEU A 69 10.79 4.60 -7.31
CA LEU A 69 9.50 4.43 -7.97
C LEU A 69 9.72 3.62 -9.26
N GLU A 70 8.89 2.64 -9.47
CA GLU A 70 8.99 1.78 -10.63
C GLU A 70 7.60 1.41 -11.13
N VAL A 71 7.40 1.36 -12.44
CA VAL A 71 6.16 0.90 -13.05
C VAL A 71 6.47 -0.27 -13.95
N SER A 72 5.81 -1.39 -13.72
CA SER A 72 5.92 -2.59 -14.52
C SER A 72 4.58 -3.28 -14.56
N ASP A 73 4.13 -3.67 -15.76
CA ASP A 73 2.85 -4.37 -15.96
C ASP A 73 1.65 -3.67 -15.29
N ASN A 74 1.57 -2.36 -15.42
CA ASN A 74 0.53 -1.53 -14.81
C ASN A 74 0.53 -1.56 -13.29
N ILE A 75 1.64 -1.92 -12.68
CA ILE A 75 1.80 -1.87 -11.24
C ILE A 75 2.84 -0.81 -10.89
N LEU A 76 2.44 0.16 -10.11
CA LEU A 76 3.34 1.16 -9.56
C LEU A 76 3.87 0.64 -8.23
N THR A 77 5.17 0.51 -8.13
CA THR A 77 5.84 0.08 -6.92
C THR A 77 6.58 1.26 -6.30
N ILE A 78 6.30 1.52 -5.06
CA ILE A 78 6.96 2.57 -4.28
C ILE A 78 7.73 1.86 -3.18
N SER A 79 9.02 2.04 -3.15
CA SER A 79 9.87 1.45 -2.12
C SER A 79 10.88 2.46 -1.64
N GLY A 80 11.33 2.28 -0.44
CA GLY A 80 12.31 3.17 0.13
C GLY A 80 12.71 2.77 1.52
N GLU A 81 13.59 3.56 2.09
CA GLU A 81 14.13 3.27 3.39
C GLU A 81 14.19 4.56 4.20
N ARG A 82 13.64 4.50 5.42
CA ARG A 82 13.80 5.59 6.38
C ARG A 82 14.98 5.25 7.26
N LYS A 83 16.06 5.99 7.09
CA LYS A 83 17.29 5.77 7.86
C LYS A 83 17.34 6.69 9.05
N GLU A 84 17.85 6.17 10.15
CA GLU A 84 18.19 6.98 11.29
C GLU A 84 19.51 7.66 11.02
N GLU A 85 19.49 9.00 10.94
CA GLU A 85 20.70 9.74 10.53
C GLU A 85 21.77 9.82 11.60
N LYS A 86 21.40 9.90 12.85
CA LYS A 86 22.34 9.96 13.95
C LYS A 86 21.69 9.54 15.24
N GLU A 87 22.22 8.48 15.81
CA GLU A 87 21.91 8.19 17.17
C GLU A 87 22.83 9.06 18.03
N GLU A 88 22.25 10.00 18.77
CA GLU A 88 23.04 10.75 19.74
C GLU A 88 23.34 9.81 20.90
N LYS A 89 24.59 9.39 21.01
CA LYS A 89 25.02 8.43 22.02
C LYS A 89 24.80 8.90 23.46
N GLU A 90 24.67 10.20 23.66
CA GLU A 90 24.47 10.80 24.97
C GLU A 90 23.01 11.13 25.25
N ALA A 91 22.11 11.00 24.25
CA ALA A 91 20.71 11.31 24.43
C ALA A 91 19.98 10.17 25.09
N GLN A 92 19.17 10.49 26.09
CA GLN A 92 18.24 9.54 26.67
C GLN A 92 16.89 9.76 26.03
N TYR A 93 16.40 8.76 25.32
CA TYR A 93 15.12 8.84 24.65
C TYR A 93 14.02 8.43 25.63
N TYR A 94 13.24 9.40 26.11
CA TYR A 94 12.09 9.10 26.96
C TYR A 94 10.92 8.56 26.16
N ARG A 95 10.84 8.92 24.91
CA ARG A 95 9.78 8.45 24.01
C ARG A 95 10.27 8.53 22.58
N ARG A 96 10.17 7.41 21.89
CA ARG A 96 10.57 7.32 20.48
C ARG A 96 9.51 6.56 19.72
N GLU A 97 8.70 7.29 18.95
CA GLU A 97 7.60 6.73 18.16
C GLU A 97 7.90 6.65 16.68
N ILE A 98 9.06 7.16 16.25
CA ILE A 98 9.44 7.14 14.84
C ILE A 98 9.86 5.74 14.44
N VAL A 99 9.24 5.23 13.39
CA VAL A 99 9.57 3.92 12.85
C VAL A 99 10.60 4.09 11.75
N TYR A 100 11.76 3.48 11.94
CA TYR A 100 12.80 3.40 10.93
C TYR A 100 12.74 2.06 10.23
N GLY A 101 13.23 1.98 9.02
CA GLY A 101 13.27 0.75 8.25
C GLY A 101 12.84 0.96 6.81
N SER A 102 12.66 -0.13 6.11
CA SER A 102 12.24 -0.11 4.72
C SER A 102 10.72 -0.19 4.60
N PHE A 103 10.20 0.32 3.51
CA PHE A 103 8.80 0.15 3.16
C PHE A 103 8.67 -0.26 1.70
N TYR A 104 7.56 -0.90 1.40
CA TYR A 104 7.24 -1.35 0.06
C TYR A 104 5.73 -1.22 -0.12
N ARG A 105 5.33 -0.58 -1.19
CA ARG A 105 3.92 -0.49 -1.54
C ARG A 105 3.72 -0.68 -3.03
N SER A 106 2.77 -1.54 -3.36
CA SER A 106 2.44 -1.88 -4.73
C SER A 106 1.01 -1.42 -5.01
N ILE A 107 0.82 -0.65 -6.06
CA ILE A 107 -0.47 -0.09 -6.42
C ILE A 107 -0.76 -0.45 -7.87
N GLN A 108 -1.88 -1.12 -8.10
CA GLN A 108 -2.29 -1.41 -9.44
C GLN A 108 -2.87 -0.16 -10.09
N LEU A 109 -2.34 0.21 -11.25
CA LEU A 109 -2.80 1.37 -11.98
C LEU A 109 -4.05 1.02 -12.78
N PRO A 110 -4.97 2.00 -12.96
CA PRO A 110 -6.09 1.80 -13.88
C PRO A 110 -5.59 1.56 -15.30
N PRO A 111 -6.38 0.87 -16.15
CA PRO A 111 -5.92 0.50 -17.50
C PRO A 111 -5.75 1.67 -18.45
N ASN A 112 -6.35 2.81 -18.15
CA ASN A 112 -6.38 3.94 -19.08
C ASN A 112 -5.42 5.07 -18.68
N VAL A 113 -4.24 4.70 -18.24
CA VAL A 113 -3.21 5.66 -17.88
C VAL A 113 -1.98 5.49 -18.77
N ASP A 114 -1.19 6.56 -18.88
CA ASP A 114 0.04 6.55 -19.67
C ASP A 114 1.23 6.45 -18.70
N PRO A 115 1.84 5.27 -18.59
CA PRO A 115 2.93 5.07 -17.63
C PRO A 115 4.19 5.84 -17.96
N GLU A 116 4.37 6.23 -19.22
CA GLU A 116 5.55 6.99 -19.64
C GLU A 116 5.48 8.46 -19.23
N LYS A 117 4.29 8.96 -18.94
CA LYS A 117 4.09 10.35 -18.55
C LYS A 117 3.88 10.55 -17.05
N ILE A 118 4.14 9.52 -16.27
CA ILE A 118 4.03 9.62 -14.80
C ILE A 118 5.15 10.52 -14.28
N THR A 119 4.78 11.47 -13.43
CA THR A 119 5.74 12.35 -12.77
C THR A 119 5.59 12.22 -11.26
N ALA A 120 6.67 12.43 -10.55
CA ALA A 120 6.69 12.32 -9.09
C ALA A 120 7.51 13.46 -8.49
N LYS A 121 7.04 13.95 -7.35
CA LYS A 121 7.71 15.01 -6.61
C LYS A 121 7.63 14.73 -5.12
N LEU A 122 8.76 14.79 -4.45
CA LEU A 122 8.82 14.67 -2.99
C LEU A 122 9.07 16.06 -2.40
N GLU A 123 8.13 16.52 -1.58
CA GLU A 123 8.21 17.85 -0.97
C GLU A 123 7.57 17.80 0.41
N ASN A 124 8.29 18.32 1.40
CA ASN A 124 7.80 18.37 2.79
C ASN A 124 7.31 17.02 3.33
N GLY A 125 8.00 15.95 2.97
CA GLY A 125 7.63 14.61 3.45
C GLY A 125 6.43 14.00 2.74
N VAL A 126 5.94 14.62 1.68
CA VAL A 126 4.82 14.09 0.89
C VAL A 126 5.28 13.82 -0.54
N LEU A 127 5.11 12.58 -0.96
CA LEU A 127 5.35 12.20 -2.35
C LEU A 127 4.06 12.39 -3.13
N THR A 128 4.10 13.21 -4.15
CA THR A 128 2.97 13.43 -5.05
C THR A 128 3.29 12.79 -6.39
N VAL A 129 2.49 11.82 -6.81
CA VAL A 129 2.66 11.14 -8.09
C VAL A 129 1.49 11.51 -8.98
N GLU A 130 1.76 12.10 -10.13
CA GLU A 130 0.74 12.42 -11.11
C GLU A 130 0.74 11.36 -12.20
N ILE A 131 -0.40 10.77 -12.45
CA ILE A 131 -0.58 9.68 -13.39
C ILE A 131 -1.58 10.13 -14.45
N PRO A 132 -1.12 10.64 -15.60
CA PRO A 132 -2.02 11.13 -16.63
C PRO A 132 -2.85 10.02 -17.25
N LYS A 133 -4.11 10.34 -17.53
CA LYS A 133 -4.97 9.45 -18.27
C LYS A 133 -4.64 9.52 -19.76
N THR A 134 -4.89 8.44 -20.47
CA THR A 134 -4.77 8.45 -21.94
C THR A 134 -5.88 9.33 -22.52
N GLU A 135 -5.69 9.79 -23.75
CA GLU A 135 -6.68 10.60 -24.43
C GLU A 135 -8.06 9.94 -24.47
N LYS A 136 -8.09 8.62 -24.58
CA LYS A 136 -9.34 7.86 -24.62
C LYS A 136 -10.03 7.79 -23.26
N ALA A 137 -9.31 8.00 -22.18
CA ALA A 137 -9.84 7.90 -20.83
C ALA A 137 -10.26 9.24 -20.23
N LYS A 138 -9.93 10.35 -20.90
CA LYS A 138 -10.32 11.66 -20.42
C LYS A 138 -11.82 11.85 -20.49
N SER A 139 -12.38 12.50 -19.48
CA SER A 139 -13.80 12.83 -19.47
C SER A 139 -14.19 13.63 -20.70
N LYS A 140 -15.25 13.20 -21.35
CA LYS A 140 -15.77 13.89 -22.51
C LYS A 140 -17.20 14.31 -22.23
N GLU A 141 -17.47 15.58 -22.39
CA GLU A 141 -18.84 16.09 -22.30
C GLU A 141 -19.60 15.71 -23.57
N ILE A 142 -20.74 15.08 -23.40
CA ILE A 142 -21.59 14.67 -24.52
C ILE A 142 -22.68 15.69 -24.70
N PRO A 143 -22.75 16.40 -25.85
CA PRO A 143 -23.83 17.35 -26.08
C PRO A 143 -25.16 16.63 -26.27
N ILE A 144 -26.18 17.15 -25.65
CA ILE A 144 -27.53 16.61 -25.74
C ILE A 144 -28.29 17.38 -26.83
N SER A 145 -28.74 16.66 -27.81
CA SER A 145 -29.56 17.27 -28.89
C SER A 145 -31.04 17.17 -28.62
#